data_ff7a2941eb75bd953ecbdf567fae4a6b
#
_entry.id   ff7a2941eb75bd953ecbdf567fae4a6b
#
_cell.length_a   1.000
_cell.length_b   1.000
_cell.length_c   1.000
_cell.angle_alpha   90.00
_cell.angle_beta   90.00
_cell.angle_gamma   90.00
#
_symmetry.space_group_name_H-M   'P 1'
#
loop_
_entity.id
_entity.type
_entity.pdbx_description
1 polymer ?
#
loop_
_entity_poly.entity_id
_entity_poly.type
_entity_poly.pdbx_seq_one_letter_code
_entity_poly.pdbx_strand_id
1 'polypeptide(L)'
;MANIASAQKQNRKMIKHRARNRAAMASLRTAVKKARAAVDDKSTEAPKLLKQAVSIIDSAVTKGILKRRTASRYVSRLATRTPPAA
;
A
#
# COMPACT_ATOMS: atom_id res chain seq x y z
N MET A 1 -26.20 9.47 28.37
CA MET A 1 -26.97 9.17 27.14
C MET A 1 -26.30 9.72 25.90
N ALA A 2 -25.81 10.96 25.93
CA ALA A 2 -25.07 11.53 24.81
C ALA A 2 -23.83 10.70 24.43
N ASN A 3 -23.18 10.07 25.41
CA ASN A 3 -21.98 9.25 25.18
C ASN A 3 -22.25 8.01 24.33
N ILE A 4 -23.44 7.41 24.44
CA ILE A 4 -23.80 6.21 23.66
C ILE A 4 -23.96 6.57 22.19
N ALA A 5 -24.67 7.64 21.88
CA ALA A 5 -24.86 8.08 20.51
C ALA A 5 -23.53 8.46 19.84
N SER A 6 -22.65 9.15 20.58
CA SER A 6 -21.33 9.53 20.12
C SER A 6 -20.46 8.30 19.88
N ALA A 7 -20.49 7.31 20.78
CA ALA A 7 -19.76 6.07 20.64
C ALA A 7 -20.24 5.26 19.44
N GLN A 8 -21.53 5.20 19.21
CA GLN A 8 -22.10 4.52 18.04
C GLN A 8 -21.66 5.19 16.73
N LYS A 9 -21.66 6.52 16.70
CA LYS A 9 -21.20 7.28 15.54
C LYS A 9 -19.72 6.99 15.24
N GLN A 10 -18.89 7.01 16.27
CA GLN A 10 -17.47 6.71 16.13
C GLN A 10 -17.26 5.27 15.66
N ASN A 11 -18.03 4.34 16.19
CA ASN A 11 -17.95 2.94 15.80
C ASN A 11 -18.28 2.75 14.32
N ARG A 12 -19.32 3.42 13.82
CA ARG A 12 -19.68 3.37 12.40
C ARG A 12 -18.55 3.94 11.53
N LYS A 13 -17.94 5.04 11.95
CA LYS A 13 -16.79 5.61 11.26
C LYS A 13 -15.61 4.64 11.23
N MET A 14 -15.33 3.98 12.35
CA MET A 14 -14.25 3.00 12.46
C MET A 14 -14.49 1.82 11.52
N ILE A 15 -15.72 1.34 11.43
CA ILE A 15 -16.06 0.23 10.52
C ILE A 15 -15.83 0.63 9.07
N LYS A 16 -16.26 1.83 8.67
CA LYS A 16 -16.04 2.34 7.32
C LYS A 16 -14.56 2.52 7.02
N HIS A 17 -13.81 3.10 7.94
CA HIS A 17 -12.36 3.30 7.79
C HIS A 17 -11.62 1.96 7.69
N ARG A 18 -12.01 0.99 8.51
CA ARG A 18 -11.41 -0.34 8.50
C ARG A 18 -11.64 -1.03 7.15
N ALA A 19 -12.86 -0.96 6.62
CA ALA A 19 -13.18 -1.54 5.32
C ALA A 19 -12.36 -0.88 4.21
N ARG A 20 -12.27 0.47 4.22
CA ARG A 20 -11.48 1.23 3.26
C ARG A 20 -10.00 0.88 3.36
N ASN A 21 -9.47 0.77 4.59
CA ASN A 21 -8.07 0.45 4.84
C ASN A 21 -7.74 -0.97 4.37
N ARG A 22 -8.63 -1.94 4.61
CA ARG A 22 -8.44 -3.31 4.13
C ARG A 22 -8.39 -3.36 2.60
N ALA A 23 -9.30 -2.65 1.94
CA ALA A 23 -9.33 -2.60 0.48
C ALA A 23 -8.05 -1.98 -0.08
N ALA A 24 -7.60 -0.88 0.53
CA ALA A 24 -6.37 -0.20 0.13
C ALA A 24 -5.14 -1.09 0.36
N MET A 25 -5.07 -1.79 1.49
CA MET A 25 -3.96 -2.71 1.79
C MET A 25 -3.96 -3.91 0.83
N ALA A 26 -5.13 -4.43 0.48
CA ALA A 26 -5.23 -5.52 -0.48
C ALA A 26 -4.72 -5.08 -1.86
N SER A 27 -5.11 -3.89 -2.29
CA SER A 27 -4.65 -3.30 -3.56
C SER A 27 -3.12 -3.10 -3.55
N LEU A 28 -2.59 -2.59 -2.45
CA LEU A 28 -1.16 -2.37 -2.26
C LEU A 28 -0.38 -3.69 -2.32
N ARG A 29 -0.85 -4.71 -1.62
CA ARG A 29 -0.21 -6.02 -1.61
C ARG A 29 -0.20 -6.64 -3.01
N THR A 30 -1.30 -6.50 -3.74
CA THR A 30 -1.41 -6.99 -5.11
C THR A 30 -0.42 -6.28 -6.01
N ALA A 31 -0.30 -4.95 -5.90
CA ALA A 31 0.63 -4.17 -6.71
C ALA A 31 2.09 -4.55 -6.41
N VAL A 32 2.44 -4.71 -5.13
CA VAL A 32 3.78 -5.12 -4.71
C VAL A 32 4.11 -6.51 -5.23
N LYS A 33 3.15 -7.44 -5.14
CA LYS A 33 3.32 -8.81 -5.61
C LYS A 33 3.55 -8.85 -7.13
N LYS A 34 2.78 -8.08 -7.89
CA LYS A 34 2.95 -7.98 -9.33
C LYS A 34 4.31 -7.38 -9.70
N ALA A 35 4.74 -6.34 -8.98
CA ALA A 35 6.03 -5.71 -9.22
C ALA A 35 7.18 -6.69 -8.94
N ARG A 36 7.11 -7.45 -7.86
CA ARG A 36 8.11 -8.47 -7.53
C ARG A 36 8.19 -9.54 -8.59
N ALA A 37 7.03 -10.06 -9.00
CA ALA A 37 6.97 -11.09 -10.03
C ALA A 37 7.58 -10.59 -11.34
N ALA A 38 7.27 -9.37 -11.75
CA ALA A 38 7.80 -8.78 -12.96
C ALA A 38 9.32 -8.61 -12.90
N VAL A 39 9.85 -8.20 -11.74
CA VAL A 39 11.30 -8.05 -11.53
C VAL A 39 11.99 -9.41 -11.59
N ASP A 40 11.42 -10.42 -10.92
CA ASP A 40 11.96 -11.77 -10.89
C ASP A 40 11.97 -12.42 -12.29
N ASP A 41 10.94 -12.14 -13.08
CA ASP A 41 10.81 -12.65 -14.45
C ASP A 41 11.61 -11.82 -15.47
N LYS A 42 12.24 -10.74 -15.02
CA LYS A 42 12.97 -9.79 -15.88
C LYS A 42 12.09 -9.26 -17.02
N SER A 43 10.81 -9.04 -16.71
CA SER A 43 9.84 -8.53 -17.66
C SER A 43 10.18 -7.11 -18.09
N THR A 44 9.88 -6.77 -19.35
CA THR A 44 10.04 -5.40 -19.85
C THR A 44 9.09 -4.43 -19.15
N GLU A 45 8.00 -4.93 -18.56
CA GLU A 45 7.04 -4.13 -17.82
C GLU A 45 7.46 -3.87 -16.37
N ALA A 46 8.54 -4.48 -15.90
CA ALA A 46 8.99 -4.35 -14.51
C ALA A 46 9.16 -2.89 -14.07
N PRO A 47 9.83 -2.00 -14.81
CA PRO A 47 9.94 -0.60 -14.41
C PRO A 47 8.60 0.11 -14.26
N LYS A 48 7.66 -0.17 -15.14
CA LYS A 48 6.31 0.41 -15.10
C LYS A 48 5.54 -0.07 -13.88
N LEU A 49 5.55 -1.38 -13.62
CA LEU A 49 4.87 -1.97 -12.47
C LEU A 49 5.51 -1.51 -11.17
N LEU A 50 6.83 -1.34 -11.15
CA LEU A 50 7.55 -0.83 -10.00
C LEU A 50 7.11 0.60 -9.66
N LYS A 51 7.02 1.48 -10.66
CA LYS A 51 6.54 2.85 -10.47
C LYS A 51 5.11 2.88 -9.96
N GLN A 52 4.24 2.02 -10.49
CA GLN A 52 2.86 1.92 -10.03
C GLN A 52 2.80 1.49 -8.56
N ALA A 53 3.60 0.50 -8.18
CA ALA A 53 3.64 0.02 -6.79
C ALA A 53 4.12 1.13 -5.85
N VAL A 54 5.17 1.85 -6.21
CA VAL A 54 5.68 2.97 -5.40
C VAL A 54 4.63 4.06 -5.26
N SER A 55 3.92 4.39 -6.34
CA SER A 55 2.85 5.38 -6.32
C SER A 55 1.73 4.98 -5.36
N ILE A 56 1.32 3.70 -5.39
CA ILE A 56 0.28 3.18 -4.49
C ILE A 56 0.75 3.24 -3.04
N ILE A 57 2.01 2.88 -2.78
CA ILE A 57 2.60 2.95 -1.44
C ILE A 57 2.60 4.38 -0.92
N ASP A 58 3.03 5.34 -1.74
CA ASP A 58 3.06 6.75 -1.37
C ASP A 58 1.65 7.30 -1.08
N SER A 59 0.67 6.91 -1.89
CA SER A 59 -0.73 7.28 -1.67
C SER A 59 -1.24 6.74 -0.34
N ALA A 60 -0.87 5.51 0.00
CA ALA A 60 -1.27 4.88 1.25
C ALA A 60 -0.69 5.63 2.46
N VAL A 61 0.55 6.12 2.36
CA VAL A 61 1.17 6.94 3.41
C VAL A 61 0.42 8.26 3.56
N THR A 62 0.12 8.93 2.44
CA THR A 62 -0.60 10.20 2.43
C THR A 62 -1.99 10.06 3.06
N LYS A 63 -2.67 8.96 2.80
CA LYS A 63 -4.00 8.68 3.35
C LYS A 63 -3.96 8.20 4.79
N GLY A 64 -2.78 7.97 5.35
CA GLY A 64 -2.63 7.49 6.72
C GLY A 64 -2.89 6.01 6.91
N ILE A 65 -2.98 5.24 5.83
CA ILE A 65 -3.23 3.80 5.87
C ILE A 65 -1.97 3.04 6.23
N LEU A 66 -0.83 3.51 5.74
CA LEU A 66 0.46 2.87 5.92
C LEU A 66 1.42 3.81 6.63
N LYS A 67 2.19 3.28 7.58
CA LYS A 67 3.20 4.07 8.28
C LYS A 67 4.39 4.31 7.34
N ARG A 68 4.99 5.49 7.47
CA ARG A 68 6.13 5.89 6.64
C ARG A 68 7.29 4.89 6.69
N ARG A 69 7.58 4.35 7.87
CA ARG A 69 8.65 3.36 8.05
C ARG A 69 8.36 2.09 7.26
N THR A 70 7.11 1.62 7.31
CA THR A 70 6.68 0.43 6.57
C THR A 70 6.76 0.69 5.06
N ALA A 71 6.33 1.87 4.62
CA ALA A 71 6.42 2.26 3.22
C ALA A 71 7.87 2.27 2.74
N SER A 72 8.78 2.83 3.53
CA SER A 72 10.20 2.86 3.20
C SER A 72 10.78 1.46 3.06
N ARG A 73 10.37 0.51 3.91
CA ARG A 73 10.77 -0.90 3.79
C ARG A 73 10.32 -1.51 2.47
N TYR A 74 9.06 -1.30 2.10
CA TYR A 74 8.51 -1.83 0.85
C TYR A 74 9.28 -1.29 -0.35
N VAL A 75 9.48 0.01 -0.40
CA VAL A 75 10.20 0.67 -1.50
C VAL A 75 11.65 0.18 -1.55
N SER A 76 12.31 0.11 -0.41
CA SER A 76 13.71 -0.35 -0.31
C SER A 76 13.85 -1.79 -0.81
N ARG A 77 12.95 -2.69 -0.40
CA ARG A 77 12.97 -4.09 -0.82
C ARG A 77 12.74 -4.23 -2.32
N LEU A 78 11.82 -3.44 -2.88
CA LEU A 78 11.58 -3.44 -4.31
C LEU A 78 12.79 -2.90 -5.08
N ALA A 79 13.38 -1.81 -4.61
CA ALA A 79 14.54 -1.21 -5.24
C ALA A 79 15.76 -2.14 -5.21
N THR A 80 15.97 -2.83 -4.07
CA THR A 80 17.07 -3.78 -3.92
C THR A 80 16.92 -4.97 -4.84
N ARG A 81 15.68 -5.41 -5.07
CA ARG A 81 15.38 -6.54 -5.93
C ARG A 81 15.57 -6.22 -7.42
N THR A 82 15.42 -4.94 -7.76
CA THR A 82 15.59 -4.48 -9.15
C THR A 82 17.08 -4.49 -9.50
N PRO A 83 17.51 -5.22 -10.55
CA PRO A 83 18.90 -5.18 -10.96
C PRO A 83 19.27 -3.76 -11.40
N PRO A 84 20.52 -3.31 -11.13
CA PRO A 84 20.93 -1.99 -11.57
C PRO A 84 20.80 -1.88 -13.09
N ALA A 85 20.26 -0.75 -13.54
CA ALA A 85 20.10 -0.48 -14.95
C ALA A 85 21.51 -0.42 -15.57
N ALA A 86 21.86 -1.47 -16.27
CA ALA A 86 23.16 -1.54 -16.95
C ALA A 86 23.05 -0.89 -18.32
#